data_f29515d6092f3bedbf3baf44d9a97073
#
_entry.id   f29515d6092f3bedbf3baf44d9a97073
#
_cell.length_a   1.000
_cell.length_b   1.000
_cell.length_c   1.000
_cell.angle_alpha   90.00
_cell.angle_beta   90.00
_cell.angle_gamma   90.00
#
_symmetry.space_group_name_H-M   'P 1'
#
loop_
_entity.id
_entity.type
_entity.pdbx_description
1 polymer ?
#
loop_
_entity_poly.entity_id
_entity_poly.type
_entity_poly.pdbx_seq_one_letter_code
_entity_poly.pdbx_strand_id
1 'polypeptide(L)'
;CRLRRQRQMCIRDRIKENPNATMCFHWKSLLRQIRIVGTLSQVEDEVADNYFNSRAYESRIGAWASKQSSELVNREELIKSLEKFKNKYQDQNNVPRPNHWSGWNLKPTSIEFWLDGDNRIHERLKYKLTANNDWIKSLLSP
;
A
#
# COMPACT_ATOMS: atom_id res chain seq x y z
N CYS A 1 18.83 16.63 9.35
CA CYS A 1 17.55 15.99 9.07
C CYS A 1 17.61 14.96 7.93
N ARG A 2 18.41 13.92 8.08
CA ARG A 2 18.57 12.80 7.11
C ARG A 2 17.42 11.78 7.15
N LEU A 3 16.50 11.89 8.11
CA LEU A 3 15.53 10.84 8.42
C LEU A 3 14.36 10.69 7.43
N ARG A 4 13.99 11.71 6.64
CA ARG A 4 12.87 11.63 5.68
C ARG A 4 13.24 11.03 4.32
N ARG A 5 14.44 11.25 3.81
CA ARG A 5 14.93 10.57 2.59
C ARG A 5 15.09 9.06 2.79
N GLN A 6 15.42 8.66 4.01
CA GLN A 6 15.52 7.25 4.39
C GLN A 6 14.17 6.54 4.45
N ARG A 7 13.02 7.23 4.63
CA ARG A 7 11.74 6.54 4.86
C ARG A 7 11.27 5.69 3.69
N GLN A 8 11.47 6.08 2.44
CA GLN A 8 11.05 5.26 1.30
C GLN A 8 12.01 4.12 0.98
N MET A 9 13.31 4.36 0.99
CA MET A 9 14.30 3.29 0.96
C MET A 9 14.14 2.41 2.21
N CYS A 10 14.00 3.00 3.40
CA CYS A 10 13.83 2.28 4.65
C CYS A 10 12.57 1.42 4.71
N ILE A 11 11.43 1.81 4.09
CA ILE A 11 10.23 0.95 4.08
C ILE A 11 10.47 -0.28 3.24
N ARG A 12 11.04 -0.14 2.04
CA ARG A 12 11.36 -1.29 1.17
C ARG A 12 12.41 -2.20 1.80
N ASP A 13 13.46 -1.62 2.37
CA ASP A 13 14.53 -2.37 3.03
C ASP A 13 13.98 -3.08 4.28
N ARG A 14 13.15 -2.41 5.08
CA ARG A 14 12.48 -3.02 6.23
C ARG A 14 11.53 -4.13 5.83
N ILE A 15 10.78 -4.00 4.74
CA ILE A 15 9.92 -5.07 4.24
C ILE A 15 10.75 -6.26 3.77
N LYS A 16 11.93 -6.03 3.16
CA LYS A 16 12.85 -7.10 2.78
C LYS A 16 13.43 -7.83 4.00
N GLU A 17 13.79 -7.08 5.04
CA GLU A 17 14.31 -7.65 6.29
C GLU A 17 13.22 -8.31 7.14
N ASN A 18 12.03 -7.68 7.20
CA ASN A 18 10.88 -8.20 7.92
C ASN A 18 9.59 -7.98 7.11
N PRO A 19 9.17 -8.98 6.33
CA PRO A 19 7.98 -8.88 5.49
C PRO A 19 6.66 -9.00 6.25
N ASN A 20 6.68 -9.22 7.56
CA ASN A 20 5.47 -9.32 8.36
C ASN A 20 4.79 -7.95 8.46
N ALA A 21 3.51 -7.92 8.16
CA ALA A 21 2.73 -6.70 8.16
C ALA A 21 1.31 -6.91 8.67
N THR A 22 0.72 -5.82 9.12
CA THR A 22 -0.70 -5.78 9.49
C THR A 22 -1.37 -4.66 8.73
N MET A 23 -2.51 -4.99 8.10
CA MET A 23 -3.40 -4.04 7.45
C MET A 23 -4.68 -3.92 8.27
N CYS A 24 -5.15 -2.69 8.48
CA CYS A 24 -6.37 -2.42 9.24
C CYS A 24 -7.32 -1.55 8.41
N PHE A 25 -8.55 -1.98 8.28
CA PHE A 25 -9.65 -1.23 7.68
C PHE A 25 -10.67 -0.92 8.77
N HIS A 26 -11.06 0.34 8.90
CA HIS A 26 -12.07 0.77 9.87
C HIS A 26 -13.13 1.61 9.18
N TRP A 27 -14.36 1.10 9.19
CA TRP A 27 -15.55 1.79 8.69
C TRP A 27 -16.36 2.31 9.86
N LYS A 28 -16.16 3.58 10.19
CA LYS A 28 -16.85 4.24 11.32
C LYS A 28 -18.37 4.20 11.19
N SER A 29 -18.90 4.45 9.99
CA SER A 29 -20.35 4.44 9.73
C SER A 29 -20.99 3.06 9.86
N LEU A 30 -20.20 2.00 9.70
CA LEU A 30 -20.65 0.61 9.84
C LEU A 30 -20.29 0.01 11.19
N LEU A 31 -19.56 0.75 12.03
CA LEU A 31 -19.04 0.28 13.31
C LEU A 31 -18.28 -1.05 13.19
N ARG A 32 -17.51 -1.19 12.11
CA ARG A 32 -16.78 -2.42 11.77
C ARG A 32 -15.31 -2.16 11.50
N GLN A 33 -14.49 -3.13 11.89
CA GLN A 33 -13.08 -3.16 11.57
C GLN A 33 -12.66 -4.54 11.07
N ILE A 34 -11.72 -4.56 10.12
CA ILE A 34 -11.04 -5.78 9.70
C ILE A 34 -9.54 -5.56 9.90
N ARG A 35 -8.89 -6.50 10.58
CA ARG A 35 -7.44 -6.53 10.76
C ARG A 35 -6.88 -7.78 10.09
N ILE A 36 -5.96 -7.58 9.15
CA ILE A 36 -5.32 -8.65 8.38
C ILE A 36 -3.84 -8.67 8.74
N VAL A 37 -3.36 -9.77 9.26
CA VAL A 37 -1.94 -10.03 9.54
C VAL A 37 -1.42 -11.00 8.50
N GLY A 38 -0.24 -10.76 7.97
CA GLY A 38 0.34 -11.63 6.97
C GLY A 38 1.74 -11.21 6.54
N THR A 39 2.19 -11.78 5.44
CA THR A 39 3.51 -11.57 4.88
C THR A 39 3.40 -10.78 3.57
N LEU A 40 4.22 -9.77 3.40
CA LEU A 40 4.30 -8.97 2.19
C LEU A 40 5.23 -9.63 1.17
N SER A 41 4.82 -9.62 -0.09
CA SER A 41 5.64 -9.89 -1.25
C SER A 41 5.46 -8.78 -2.28
N GLN A 42 6.51 -8.44 -3.01
CA GLN A 42 6.38 -7.48 -4.10
C GLN A 42 5.52 -8.09 -5.21
N VAL A 43 4.66 -7.29 -5.84
CA VAL A 43 3.90 -7.74 -7.01
C VAL A 43 4.85 -7.94 -8.19
N GLU A 44 4.49 -8.87 -9.08
CA GLU A 44 5.21 -9.10 -10.33
C GLU A 44 5.18 -7.85 -11.20
N ASP A 45 6.25 -7.65 -11.98
CA ASP A 45 6.41 -6.45 -12.81
C ASP A 45 5.26 -6.29 -13.82
N GLU A 46 4.78 -7.37 -14.41
CA GLU A 46 3.65 -7.36 -15.32
C GLU A 46 2.36 -6.83 -14.65
N VAL A 47 2.08 -7.26 -13.43
CA VAL A 47 0.93 -6.78 -12.64
C VAL A 47 1.08 -5.30 -12.30
N ALA A 48 2.29 -4.88 -11.94
CA ALA A 48 2.59 -3.49 -11.65
C ALA A 48 2.47 -2.61 -12.90
N ASP A 49 2.95 -3.08 -14.05
CA ASP A 49 2.87 -2.37 -15.33
C ASP A 49 1.43 -2.23 -15.80
N ASN A 50 0.64 -3.30 -15.74
CA ASN A 50 -0.79 -3.29 -16.10
C ASN A 50 -1.57 -2.29 -15.23
N TYR A 51 -1.34 -2.30 -13.91
CA TYR A 51 -1.98 -1.34 -13.03
C TYR A 51 -1.48 0.09 -13.26
N PHE A 52 -0.18 0.30 -13.50
CA PHE A 52 0.37 1.61 -13.83
C PHE A 52 -0.27 2.17 -15.10
N ASN A 53 -0.41 1.35 -16.13
CA ASN A 53 -0.98 1.75 -17.42
C ASN A 53 -2.48 2.04 -17.35
N SER A 54 -3.21 1.41 -16.43
CA SER A 54 -4.63 1.70 -16.19
C SER A 54 -4.91 3.07 -15.54
N ARG A 55 -3.86 3.74 -15.02
CA ARG A 55 -3.98 5.04 -14.37
C ARG A 55 -4.08 6.16 -15.40
N ALA A 56 -4.79 7.24 -15.03
CA ALA A 56 -4.83 8.45 -15.85
C ALA A 56 -3.42 9.00 -16.16
N TYR A 57 -3.24 9.56 -17.34
CA TYR A 57 -1.96 10.10 -17.81
C TYR A 57 -1.29 11.01 -16.78
N GLU A 58 -2.05 11.98 -16.19
CA GLU A 58 -1.53 12.92 -15.20
C GLU A 58 -0.97 12.20 -13.96
N SER A 59 -1.60 11.10 -13.55
CA SER A 59 -1.15 10.29 -12.42
C SER A 59 0.14 9.53 -12.74
N ARG A 60 0.32 9.10 -14.00
CA ARG A 60 1.54 8.44 -14.48
C ARG A 60 2.69 9.43 -14.56
N ILE A 61 2.45 10.63 -15.08
CA ILE A 61 3.43 11.73 -15.09
C ILE A 61 3.78 12.15 -13.66
N GLY A 62 2.79 12.26 -12.76
CA GLY A 62 3.02 12.55 -11.34
C GLY A 62 3.95 11.56 -10.66
N ALA A 63 3.90 10.27 -11.02
CA ALA A 63 4.79 9.25 -10.48
C ALA A 63 6.27 9.46 -10.89
N TRP A 64 6.52 10.04 -12.04
CA TRP A 64 7.86 10.43 -12.49
C TRP A 64 8.33 11.76 -11.90
N ALA A 65 7.43 12.73 -11.79
CA ALA A 65 7.74 14.08 -11.34
C ALA A 65 7.95 14.18 -9.83
N SER A 66 7.22 13.37 -9.05
CA SER A 66 7.23 13.44 -7.60
C SER A 66 8.27 12.50 -6.99
N LYS A 67 9.18 13.07 -6.20
CA LYS A 67 10.02 12.30 -5.26
C LYS A 67 9.22 12.11 -3.97
N GLN A 68 8.31 11.17 -3.95
CA GLN A 68 7.39 10.94 -2.84
C GLN A 68 8.08 11.02 -1.48
N SER A 69 7.50 11.77 -0.53
CA SER A 69 7.99 11.96 0.85
C SER A 69 9.36 12.66 0.98
N SER A 70 9.94 13.20 -0.09
CA SER A 70 11.08 14.10 0.01
C SER A 70 10.63 15.53 0.32
N GLU A 71 11.54 16.31 0.92
CA GLU A 71 11.27 17.73 1.10
C GLU A 71 11.16 18.42 -0.27
N LEU A 72 10.18 19.29 -0.38
CA LEU A 72 9.96 20.13 -1.55
C LEU A 72 10.31 21.57 -1.14
N VAL A 73 11.21 22.21 -1.86
CA VAL A 73 11.60 23.59 -1.56
C VAL A 73 10.43 24.52 -1.77
N ASN A 74 9.72 24.35 -2.90
CA ASN A 74 8.49 25.09 -3.19
C ASN A 74 7.64 24.29 -4.20
N ARG A 75 6.39 24.76 -4.39
CA ARG A 75 5.45 24.11 -5.32
C ARG A 75 5.88 24.26 -6.79
N GLU A 76 6.62 25.32 -7.12
CA GLU A 76 7.07 25.60 -8.48
C GLU A 76 8.05 24.55 -9.00
N GLU A 77 8.92 24.00 -8.12
CA GLU A 77 9.79 22.87 -8.51
C GLU A 77 8.99 21.65 -8.95
N LEU A 78 7.90 21.34 -8.27
CA LEU A 78 7.04 20.22 -8.67
C LEU A 78 6.37 20.50 -10.01
N ILE A 79 5.88 21.73 -10.24
CA ILE A 79 5.25 22.13 -11.51
C ILE A 79 6.27 22.01 -12.65
N LYS A 80 7.47 22.55 -12.49
CA LYS A 80 8.55 22.42 -13.49
C LYS A 80 8.90 20.95 -13.76
N SER A 81 8.91 20.11 -12.72
CA SER A 81 9.15 18.68 -12.89
C SER A 81 8.03 17.99 -13.66
N LEU A 82 6.77 18.33 -13.39
CA LEU A 82 5.61 17.82 -14.14
C LEU A 82 5.69 18.21 -15.62
N GLU A 83 5.97 19.47 -15.93
CA GLU A 83 6.14 19.95 -17.32
C GLU A 83 7.29 19.22 -18.04
N LYS A 84 8.43 19.06 -17.36
CA LYS A 84 9.56 18.30 -17.89
C LYS A 84 9.16 16.88 -18.31
N PHE A 85 8.41 16.17 -17.46
CA PHE A 85 8.01 14.80 -17.76
C PHE A 85 6.85 14.72 -18.75
N LYS A 86 5.95 15.72 -18.81
CA LYS A 86 4.96 15.86 -19.87
C LYS A 86 5.65 16.01 -21.23
N ASN A 87 6.66 16.87 -21.31
CA ASN A 87 7.44 17.07 -22.54
C ASN A 87 8.25 15.83 -22.95
N LYS A 88 8.72 15.05 -21.95
CA LYS A 88 9.45 13.80 -22.22
C LYS A 88 8.53 12.67 -22.71
N TYR A 89 7.32 12.57 -22.16
CA TYR A 89 6.36 11.51 -22.45
C TYR A 89 5.09 12.08 -23.10
N GLN A 90 5.24 12.65 -24.31
CA GLN A 90 4.14 13.29 -25.04
C GLN A 90 3.07 12.27 -25.50
N ASP A 91 3.50 11.05 -25.83
CA ASP A 91 2.56 9.96 -26.10
C ASP A 91 1.91 9.51 -24.80
N GLN A 92 0.64 9.91 -24.65
CA GLN A 92 -0.16 9.60 -23.45
C GLN A 92 -0.38 8.10 -23.26
N ASN A 93 -0.28 7.29 -24.32
CA ASN A 93 -0.48 5.85 -24.23
C ASN A 93 0.80 5.10 -23.85
N ASN A 94 1.96 5.73 -23.99
CA ASN A 94 3.26 5.08 -23.82
C ASN A 94 4.13 5.77 -22.77
N VAL A 95 3.61 5.89 -21.54
CA VAL A 95 4.37 6.36 -20.38
C VAL A 95 4.86 5.15 -19.59
N PRO A 96 6.16 4.82 -19.60
CA PRO A 96 6.67 3.66 -18.90
C PRO A 96 6.56 3.83 -17.37
N ARG A 97 6.43 2.73 -16.64
CA ARG A 97 6.45 2.76 -15.18
C ARG A 97 7.85 3.08 -14.63
N PRO A 98 7.99 4.01 -13.68
CA PRO A 98 9.28 4.23 -13.02
C PRO A 98 9.72 3.00 -12.22
N ASN A 99 11.00 2.67 -12.22
CA ASN A 99 11.55 1.50 -11.49
C ASN A 99 11.28 1.53 -9.98
N HIS A 100 11.07 2.71 -9.41
CA HIS A 100 10.74 2.85 -7.99
C HIS A 100 9.24 2.65 -7.70
N TRP A 101 8.40 2.58 -8.72
CA TRP A 101 6.96 2.44 -8.56
C TRP A 101 6.57 0.96 -8.66
N SER A 102 6.04 0.41 -7.59
CA SER A 102 5.58 -0.97 -7.50
C SER A 102 4.51 -1.09 -6.41
N GLY A 103 3.94 -2.28 -6.26
CA GLY A 103 2.97 -2.64 -5.24
C GLY A 103 3.45 -3.79 -4.37
N TRP A 104 2.67 -4.10 -3.33
CA TRP A 104 2.91 -5.19 -2.41
C TRP A 104 1.63 -6.00 -2.24
N ASN A 105 1.76 -7.31 -2.29
CA ASN A 105 0.71 -8.25 -1.93
C ASN A 105 0.87 -8.65 -0.46
N LEU A 106 -0.21 -8.59 0.30
CA LEU A 106 -0.27 -9.14 1.64
C LEU A 106 -0.90 -10.55 1.57
N LYS A 107 -0.09 -11.60 1.79
CA LYS A 107 -0.59 -12.97 1.93
C LYS A 107 -1.05 -13.15 3.38
N PRO A 108 -2.35 -13.30 3.65
CA PRO A 108 -2.86 -13.32 5.00
C PRO A 108 -2.51 -14.62 5.71
N THR A 109 -2.14 -14.52 6.98
CA THR A 109 -1.99 -15.65 7.91
C THR A 109 -3.03 -15.59 9.03
N SER A 110 -3.62 -14.40 9.28
CA SER A 110 -4.73 -14.22 10.20
C SER A 110 -5.60 -13.05 9.77
N ILE A 111 -6.92 -13.20 9.91
CA ILE A 111 -7.91 -12.16 9.63
C ILE A 111 -8.83 -12.07 10.84
N GLU A 112 -8.99 -10.88 11.39
CA GLU A 112 -9.91 -10.60 12.49
C GLU A 112 -10.97 -9.62 12.03
N PHE A 113 -12.21 -9.99 12.20
CA PHE A 113 -13.38 -9.16 12.01
C PHE A 113 -13.87 -8.68 13.37
N TRP A 114 -14.06 -7.39 13.50
CA TRP A 114 -14.53 -6.73 14.71
C TRP A 114 -15.81 -5.95 14.38
N LEU A 115 -16.82 -6.13 15.20
CA LEU A 115 -18.07 -5.38 15.17
C LEU A 115 -18.27 -4.72 16.54
N ASP A 116 -18.61 -3.45 16.52
CA ASP A 116 -18.97 -2.72 17.75
C ASP A 116 -20.22 -3.29 18.37
N GLY A 117 -20.23 -3.42 19.68
CA GLY A 117 -21.32 -3.90 20.48
C GLY A 117 -21.59 -2.98 21.67
N ASP A 118 -22.81 -2.98 22.15
CA ASP A 118 -23.25 -2.20 23.29
C ASP A 118 -22.39 -2.51 24.54
N ASN A 119 -22.14 -1.49 25.36
CA ASN A 119 -21.39 -1.60 26.60
C ASN A 119 -19.99 -2.21 26.45
N ARG A 120 -19.35 -2.02 25.27
CA ARG A 120 -18.03 -2.56 24.91
C ARG A 120 -18.00 -4.09 24.77
N ILE A 121 -19.15 -4.76 24.67
CA ILE A 121 -19.23 -6.19 24.40
C ILE A 121 -19.15 -6.39 22.88
N HIS A 122 -17.94 -6.23 22.35
CA HIS A 122 -17.68 -6.28 20.91
C HIS A 122 -17.67 -7.72 20.40
N GLU A 123 -18.24 -7.94 19.22
CA GLU A 123 -18.10 -9.23 18.54
C GLU A 123 -16.77 -9.29 17.79
N ARG A 124 -16.01 -10.36 18.06
CA ARG A 124 -14.70 -10.56 17.44
C ARG A 124 -14.59 -11.97 16.90
N LEU A 125 -14.47 -12.06 15.57
CA LEU A 125 -14.31 -13.31 14.84
C LEU A 125 -12.92 -13.34 14.22
N LYS A 126 -12.14 -14.37 14.54
CA LYS A 126 -10.78 -14.56 14.02
C LYS A 126 -10.68 -15.81 13.17
N TYR A 127 -10.08 -15.64 12.01
CA TYR A 127 -9.58 -16.73 11.17
C TYR A 127 -8.05 -16.79 11.27
N LYS A 128 -7.51 -18.00 11.44
CA LYS A 128 -6.06 -18.24 11.46
C LYS A 128 -5.73 -19.36 10.47
N LEU A 129 -4.74 -19.11 9.62
CA LEU A 129 -4.22 -20.11 8.68
C LEU A 129 -3.36 -21.11 9.43
N THR A 130 -3.60 -22.40 9.21
CA THR A 130 -2.81 -23.49 9.75
C THR A 130 -1.60 -23.82 8.87
N ALA A 131 -0.71 -24.66 9.36
CA ALA A 131 0.40 -25.19 8.59
C ALA A 131 -0.04 -26.00 7.35
N ASN A 132 -1.24 -26.58 7.40
CA ASN A 132 -1.84 -27.35 6.30
C ASN A 132 -2.60 -26.49 5.29
N ASN A 133 -2.50 -25.16 5.37
CA ASN A 133 -3.27 -24.18 4.59
C ASN A 133 -4.80 -24.19 4.82
N ASP A 134 -5.27 -24.73 5.93
CA ASP A 134 -6.68 -24.65 6.33
C ASP A 134 -6.92 -23.42 7.21
N TRP A 135 -8.14 -22.86 7.14
CA TRP A 135 -8.55 -21.75 7.97
C TRP A 135 -9.35 -22.23 9.18
N ILE A 136 -8.84 -21.97 10.38
CA ILE A 136 -9.55 -22.22 11.63
C ILE A 136 -10.23 -20.94 12.09
N LYS A 137 -11.51 -21.06 12.42
CA LYS A 137 -12.35 -19.98 12.93
C LYS A 137 -12.43 -20.05 14.45
N SER A 138 -12.32 -18.92 15.14
CA SER A 138 -12.51 -18.78 16.59
C SER A 138 -13.18 -17.46 16.93
N LEU A 139 -13.96 -17.45 17.99
CA LEU A 139 -14.45 -16.22 18.63
C LEU A 139 -13.42 -15.75 19.65
N LEU A 140 -13.27 -14.45 19.78
CA LEU A 140 -12.41 -13.83 20.78
C LEU A 140 -13.28 -13.06 21.78
N SER A 141 -12.85 -13.05 23.02
CA SER A 141 -13.47 -12.16 24.03
C SER A 141 -13.25 -10.70 23.64
N PRO A 142 -14.18 -9.81 24.00
CA PRO A 142 -14.09 -8.37 23.80
C PRO A 142 -12.82 -7.77 24.37
#